data_7a3519eb451c5e80e693425c5cb0495d
#
_entry.id   7a3519eb451c5e80e693425c5cb0495d
#
_cell.length_a   1.000
_cell.length_b   1.000
_cell.length_c   1.000
_cell.angle_alpha   90.00
_cell.angle_beta   90.00
_cell.angle_gamma   90.00
#
_symmetry.space_group_name_H-M   'P 1'
#
loop_
_entity.id
_entity.type
_entity.pdbx_description
1 polymer ?
#
loop_
_entity_poly.entity_id
_entity_poly.type
_entity_poly.pdbx_seq_one_letter_code
_entity_poly.pdbx_strand_id
1 'polypeptide(L)'
;RTESFSSAQPGHADYPGMAVLNTLLGGYFGSRLMSNIREDKGYTYGIGSAIVSMKQEGYFFISTEVGADVTALAIEEIYKEIEILKDEPVDGEELEMARNYMLGTFLKGMDGAFQLAERFKSIYLYDLDYSYYERYLQKIRTIQPDELQELARKYFDIAGFFEIVVGRK
;
A
#
# COMPACT_ATOMS: atom_id res chain seq x y z
N ARG A 1 17.11 1.04 15.26
CA ARG A 1 17.66 0.98 13.89
C ARG A 1 16.48 1.21 12.97
N THR A 2 16.31 2.41 12.49
CA THR A 2 15.43 2.69 11.36
C THR A 2 16.07 2.01 10.15
N GLU A 3 15.63 0.82 9.80
CA GLU A 3 15.93 0.32 8.48
C GLU A 3 15.18 1.24 7.52
N SER A 4 15.93 1.95 6.70
CA SER A 4 15.39 2.83 5.69
C SER A 4 14.46 2.01 4.80
N PHE A 5 13.22 2.45 4.64
CA PHE A 5 12.23 1.78 3.80
C PHE A 5 12.56 2.08 2.32
N SER A 6 13.73 1.59 1.90
CA SER A 6 14.26 1.81 0.55
C SER A 6 13.31 1.32 -0.55
N SER A 7 12.50 0.30 -0.25
CA SER A 7 11.47 -0.21 -1.16
C SER A 7 10.32 0.79 -1.42
N ALA A 8 10.22 1.87 -0.66
CA ALA A 8 9.28 2.96 -0.95
C ALA A 8 9.73 3.86 -2.11
N GLN A 9 10.95 3.67 -2.65
CA GLN A 9 11.42 4.43 -3.80
C GLN A 9 10.97 3.79 -5.11
N PRO A 10 10.42 4.56 -6.07
CA PRO A 10 9.94 4.02 -7.35
C PRO A 10 10.99 3.24 -8.15
N GLY A 11 12.28 3.56 -8.02
CA GLY A 11 13.39 2.87 -8.67
C GLY A 11 13.79 1.54 -8.01
N HIS A 12 13.28 1.21 -6.83
CA HIS A 12 13.57 -0.04 -6.15
C HIS A 12 12.84 -1.22 -6.83
N ALA A 13 13.53 -2.36 -6.94
CA ALA A 13 12.97 -3.54 -7.61
C ALA A 13 11.66 -4.05 -6.99
N ASP A 14 11.53 -3.94 -5.67
CA ASP A 14 10.36 -4.41 -4.92
C ASP A 14 9.21 -3.38 -4.87
N TYR A 15 9.45 -2.13 -5.32
CA TYR A 15 8.44 -1.07 -5.25
C TYR A 15 7.10 -1.43 -5.90
N PRO A 16 7.05 -2.01 -7.12
CA PRO A 16 5.77 -2.38 -7.73
C PRO A 16 5.01 -3.44 -6.92
N GLY A 17 5.71 -4.40 -6.33
CA GLY A 17 5.11 -5.41 -5.45
C GLY A 17 4.59 -4.81 -4.16
N MET A 18 5.35 -3.89 -3.55
CA MET A 18 4.91 -3.13 -2.37
C MET A 18 3.70 -2.25 -2.67
N ALA A 19 3.61 -1.69 -3.88
CA ALA A 19 2.42 -0.94 -4.31
C ALA A 19 1.18 -1.84 -4.41
N VAL A 20 1.32 -3.09 -4.88
CA VAL A 20 0.23 -4.08 -4.88
C VAL A 20 -0.16 -4.46 -3.45
N LEU A 21 0.81 -4.78 -2.58
CA LEU A 21 0.56 -5.06 -1.16
C LEU A 21 -0.17 -3.91 -0.46
N ASN A 22 0.27 -2.67 -0.67
CA ASN A 22 -0.41 -1.50 -0.12
C ASN A 22 -1.85 -1.40 -0.63
N THR A 23 -2.08 -1.66 -1.92
CA THR A 23 -3.43 -1.64 -2.50
C THR A 23 -4.32 -2.69 -1.84
N LEU A 24 -3.86 -3.92 -1.70
CA LEU A 24 -4.59 -5.00 -1.03
C LEU A 24 -4.90 -4.66 0.44
N LEU A 25 -3.91 -4.13 1.17
CA LEU A 25 -4.07 -3.85 2.60
C LEU A 25 -5.01 -2.68 2.86
N GLY A 26 -4.77 -1.49 2.25
CA GLY A 26 -5.51 -0.28 2.58
C GLY A 26 -5.53 0.78 1.48
N GLY A 27 -5.10 0.46 0.26
CA GLY A 27 -4.91 1.44 -0.82
C GLY A 27 -6.17 1.79 -1.62
N TYR A 28 -7.31 1.11 -1.40
CA TYR A 28 -8.57 1.39 -2.10
C TYR A 28 -9.77 0.96 -1.25
N PHE A 29 -10.97 1.27 -1.74
CA PHE A 29 -12.22 1.04 -0.99
C PHE A 29 -12.50 -0.45 -0.71
N GLY A 30 -12.15 -1.36 -1.60
CA GLY A 30 -12.30 -2.81 -1.43
C GLY A 30 -11.12 -3.49 -0.74
N SER A 31 -10.24 -2.74 -0.08
CA SER A 31 -9.07 -3.28 0.63
C SER A 31 -9.44 -3.96 1.94
N ARG A 32 -8.55 -4.81 2.45
CA ARG A 32 -8.75 -5.58 3.68
C ARG A 32 -9.09 -4.71 4.89
N LEU A 33 -8.31 -3.63 5.11
CA LEU A 33 -8.58 -2.71 6.21
C LEU A 33 -9.96 -2.05 6.11
N MET A 34 -10.39 -1.68 4.91
CA MET A 34 -11.72 -1.11 4.69
C MET A 34 -12.81 -2.13 4.95
N SER A 35 -12.69 -3.34 4.44
CA SER A 35 -13.66 -4.41 4.64
C SER A 35 -13.78 -4.81 6.11
N ASN A 36 -12.65 -5.04 6.80
CA ASN A 36 -12.65 -5.44 8.19
C ASN A 36 -13.10 -4.30 9.13
N ILE A 37 -12.35 -3.18 9.13
CA ILE A 37 -12.48 -2.18 10.21
C ILE A 37 -13.67 -1.25 9.98
N ARG A 38 -13.95 -0.91 8.69
CA ARG A 38 -15.08 -0.04 8.36
C ARG A 38 -16.39 -0.81 8.16
N GLU A 39 -16.38 -1.86 7.32
CA GLU A 39 -17.63 -2.53 6.92
C GLU A 39 -18.08 -3.56 7.96
N ASP A 40 -17.20 -4.46 8.38
CA ASP A 40 -17.57 -5.53 9.31
C ASP A 40 -17.67 -5.03 10.76
N LYS A 41 -16.68 -4.26 11.22
CA LYS A 41 -16.61 -3.79 12.62
C LYS A 41 -17.31 -2.46 12.85
N GLY A 42 -17.41 -1.61 11.84
CA GLY A 42 -18.02 -0.29 11.98
C GLY A 42 -17.24 0.67 12.89
N TYR A 43 -15.93 0.47 13.07
CA TYR A 43 -15.13 1.28 13.99
C TYR A 43 -14.77 2.65 13.42
N THR A 44 -14.82 2.83 12.10
CA THR A 44 -14.43 4.05 11.39
C THR A 44 -15.30 4.34 10.19
N TYR A 45 -15.31 5.58 9.74
CA TYR A 45 -15.85 5.96 8.42
C TYR A 45 -14.85 5.74 7.28
N GLY A 46 -13.57 5.60 7.61
CA GLY A 46 -12.54 5.33 6.63
C GLY A 46 -11.18 5.03 7.25
N ILE A 47 -10.48 4.09 6.66
CA ILE A 47 -9.11 3.70 6.98
C ILE A 47 -8.36 3.52 5.68
N GLY A 48 -7.09 3.83 5.66
CA GLY A 48 -6.28 3.62 4.48
C GLY A 48 -4.82 3.46 4.81
N SER A 49 -4.08 2.90 3.86
CA SER A 49 -2.63 2.83 3.88
C SER A 49 -2.02 3.47 2.66
N ALA A 50 -0.81 3.99 2.79
CA ALA A 50 -0.08 4.55 1.67
C ALA A 50 1.43 4.40 1.82
N ILE A 51 2.11 4.35 0.67
CA ILE A 51 3.56 4.46 0.56
C ILE A 51 3.88 5.88 0.10
N VAL A 52 4.65 6.59 0.91
CA VAL A 52 5.17 7.91 0.57
C VAL A 52 6.60 7.77 0.08
N SER A 53 6.79 8.06 -1.20
CA SER A 53 8.11 8.04 -1.82
C SER A 53 8.77 9.42 -1.71
N MET A 54 10.01 9.45 -1.27
CA MET A 54 10.87 10.64 -1.26
C MET A 54 12.17 10.32 -2.00
N LYS A 55 12.95 11.34 -2.35
CA LYS A 55 14.14 11.16 -3.23
C LYS A 55 15.19 10.20 -2.66
N GLN A 56 15.38 10.16 -1.35
CA GLN A 56 16.41 9.34 -0.71
C GLN A 56 15.84 8.15 0.07
N GLU A 57 14.65 8.32 0.61
CA GLU A 57 13.97 7.31 1.44
C GLU A 57 12.47 7.39 1.20
N GLY A 58 11.69 6.63 1.95
CA GLY A 58 10.25 6.71 1.96
C GLY A 58 9.69 6.05 3.21
N TYR A 59 8.40 6.10 3.38
CA TYR A 59 7.74 5.44 4.50
C TYR A 59 6.39 4.88 4.08
N PHE A 60 5.97 3.88 4.81
CA PHE A 60 4.62 3.33 4.76
C PHE A 60 3.87 3.79 6.00
N PHE A 61 2.59 4.08 5.85
CA PHE A 61 1.73 4.40 6.98
C PHE A 61 0.30 3.89 6.79
N ILE A 62 -0.37 3.69 7.92
CA ILE A 62 -1.81 3.44 8.00
C ILE A 62 -2.40 4.58 8.81
N SER A 63 -3.54 5.11 8.38
CA SER A 63 -4.23 6.20 9.07
C SER A 63 -5.73 5.95 9.12
N THR A 64 -6.31 6.25 10.28
CA THR A 64 -7.76 6.18 10.51
C THR A 64 -8.18 7.14 11.61
N GLU A 65 -9.46 7.45 11.65
CA GLU A 65 -10.12 8.14 12.78
C GLU A 65 -11.16 7.19 13.37
N VAL A 66 -11.05 6.92 14.66
CA VAL A 66 -11.93 5.98 15.38
C VAL A 66 -12.41 6.58 16.70
N GLY A 67 -13.51 6.05 17.24
CA GLY A 67 -13.94 6.39 18.59
C GLY A 67 -12.89 5.97 19.64
N ALA A 68 -12.77 6.76 20.72
CA ALA A 68 -11.81 6.47 21.79
C ALA A 68 -11.99 5.08 22.42
N ASP A 69 -13.24 4.62 22.48
CA ASP A 69 -13.66 3.34 23.04
C ASP A 69 -13.25 2.14 22.21
N VAL A 70 -13.01 2.30 20.90
CA VAL A 70 -12.62 1.23 19.98
C VAL A 70 -11.20 1.36 19.45
N THR A 71 -10.43 2.37 19.90
CA THR A 71 -9.07 2.63 19.40
C THR A 71 -8.15 1.42 19.52
N ALA A 72 -8.12 0.77 20.70
CA ALA A 72 -7.27 -0.41 20.92
C ALA A 72 -7.68 -1.59 20.01
N LEU A 73 -8.98 -1.82 19.86
CA LEU A 73 -9.52 -2.87 19.00
C LEU A 73 -9.20 -2.63 17.53
N ALA A 74 -9.28 -1.37 17.08
CA ALA A 74 -8.91 -1.01 15.71
C ALA A 74 -7.43 -1.25 15.42
N ILE A 75 -6.54 -0.93 16.36
CA ILE A 75 -5.09 -1.22 16.26
C ILE A 75 -4.85 -2.73 16.17
N GLU A 76 -5.50 -3.52 17.03
CA GLU A 76 -5.39 -4.98 17.01
C GLU A 76 -5.82 -5.57 15.65
N GLU A 77 -6.94 -5.12 15.09
CA GLU A 77 -7.41 -5.57 13.79
C GLU A 77 -6.48 -5.13 12.63
N ILE A 78 -5.86 -3.94 12.72
CA ILE A 78 -4.83 -3.52 11.75
C ILE A 78 -3.66 -4.50 11.73
N TYR A 79 -3.12 -4.83 12.89
CA TYR A 79 -2.00 -5.77 13.00
C TYR A 79 -2.37 -7.17 12.53
N LYS A 80 -3.57 -7.61 12.83
CA LYS A 80 -4.09 -8.91 12.38
C LYS A 80 -4.14 -9.01 10.84
N GLU A 81 -4.62 -7.97 10.14
CA GLU A 81 -4.63 -7.96 8.67
C GLU A 81 -3.21 -8.00 8.08
N ILE A 82 -2.24 -7.33 8.75
CA ILE A 82 -0.83 -7.40 8.35
C ILE A 82 -0.28 -8.81 8.53
N GLU A 83 -0.55 -9.46 9.66
CA GLU A 83 -0.09 -10.83 9.90
C GLU A 83 -0.72 -11.84 8.94
N ILE A 84 -2.01 -11.69 8.60
CA ILE A 84 -2.66 -12.54 7.60
C ILE A 84 -1.95 -12.43 6.25
N LEU A 85 -1.54 -11.22 5.82
CA LEU A 85 -0.78 -11.05 4.57
C LEU A 85 0.60 -11.72 4.59
N LYS A 86 1.19 -11.90 5.78
CA LYS A 86 2.48 -12.58 5.96
C LYS A 86 2.32 -14.09 6.03
N ASP A 87 1.24 -14.57 6.63
CA ASP A 87 1.05 -15.99 6.94
C ASP A 87 0.32 -16.74 5.84
N GLU A 88 -0.58 -16.08 5.12
CA GLU A 88 -1.42 -16.67 4.10
C GLU A 88 -1.19 -16.04 2.72
N PRO A 89 -1.13 -16.83 1.64
CA PRO A 89 -1.09 -16.28 0.30
C PRO A 89 -2.40 -15.56 -0.02
N VAL A 90 -2.29 -14.45 -0.74
CA VAL A 90 -3.44 -13.66 -1.19
C VAL A 90 -4.33 -14.48 -2.12
N ASP A 91 -5.64 -14.39 -1.94
CA ASP A 91 -6.61 -15.05 -2.84
C ASP A 91 -6.51 -14.50 -4.27
N GLY A 92 -6.73 -15.39 -5.25
CA GLY A 92 -6.59 -15.03 -6.66
C GLY A 92 -7.60 -13.98 -7.13
N GLU A 93 -8.85 -14.03 -6.65
CA GLU A 93 -9.88 -13.06 -7.01
C GLU A 93 -9.60 -11.70 -6.38
N GLU A 94 -9.17 -11.69 -5.12
CA GLU A 94 -8.74 -10.47 -4.42
C GLU A 94 -7.58 -9.79 -5.15
N LEU A 95 -6.57 -10.56 -5.57
CA LEU A 95 -5.43 -10.05 -6.33
C LEU A 95 -5.85 -9.46 -7.67
N GLU A 96 -6.75 -10.13 -8.40
CA GLU A 96 -7.27 -9.62 -9.68
C GLU A 96 -8.07 -8.31 -9.50
N MET A 97 -8.85 -8.18 -8.45
CA MET A 97 -9.55 -6.92 -8.15
C MET A 97 -8.56 -5.78 -7.89
N ALA A 98 -7.52 -6.02 -7.10
CA ALA A 98 -6.48 -5.03 -6.83
C ALA A 98 -5.72 -4.64 -8.11
N ARG A 99 -5.34 -5.59 -8.96
CA ARG A 99 -4.71 -5.35 -10.27
C ARG A 99 -5.58 -4.47 -11.17
N ASN A 100 -6.84 -4.81 -11.31
CA ASN A 100 -7.78 -4.08 -12.15
C ASN A 100 -7.96 -2.64 -11.65
N TYR A 101 -8.06 -2.44 -10.33
CA TYR A 101 -8.11 -1.12 -9.71
C TYR A 101 -6.84 -0.30 -10.04
N MET A 102 -5.65 -0.89 -9.84
CA MET A 102 -4.37 -0.21 -10.09
C MET A 102 -4.19 0.16 -11.56
N LEU A 103 -4.50 -0.76 -12.47
CA LEU A 103 -4.41 -0.52 -13.91
C LEU A 103 -5.40 0.56 -14.36
N GLY A 104 -6.63 0.52 -13.86
CA GLY A 104 -7.64 1.55 -14.14
C GLY A 104 -7.23 2.93 -13.61
N THR A 105 -6.68 3.00 -12.40
CA THR A 105 -6.16 4.25 -11.82
C THR A 105 -4.96 4.77 -12.59
N PHE A 106 -4.07 3.87 -13.03
CA PHE A 106 -2.94 4.26 -13.87
C PHE A 106 -3.39 4.89 -15.19
N LEU A 107 -4.37 4.28 -15.87
CA LEU A 107 -4.91 4.80 -17.13
C LEU A 107 -5.56 6.18 -16.97
N LYS A 108 -6.33 6.39 -15.89
CA LYS A 108 -6.88 7.72 -15.56
C LYS A 108 -5.78 8.77 -15.38
N GLY A 109 -4.63 8.37 -14.80
CA GLY A 109 -3.47 9.25 -14.63
C GLY A 109 -2.67 9.51 -15.91
N MET A 110 -3.12 9.05 -17.09
CA MET A 110 -2.53 9.32 -18.39
C MET A 110 -3.41 10.22 -19.27
N ASP A 111 -4.58 10.63 -18.78
CA ASP A 111 -5.54 11.41 -19.53
C ASP A 111 -5.30 12.92 -19.33
N GLY A 112 -4.81 13.55 -20.39
CA GLY A 112 -4.61 15.00 -20.45
C GLY A 112 -3.17 15.47 -20.18
N ALA A 113 -2.90 16.72 -20.58
CA ALA A 113 -1.56 17.29 -20.56
C ALA A 113 -0.98 17.46 -19.14
N PHE A 114 -1.82 17.82 -18.16
CA PHE A 114 -1.39 17.99 -16.78
C PHE A 114 -1.00 16.66 -16.14
N GLN A 115 -1.77 15.60 -16.37
CA GLN A 115 -1.49 14.26 -15.88
C GLN A 115 -0.18 13.71 -16.48
N LEU A 116 0.04 13.93 -17.77
CA LEU A 116 1.29 13.57 -18.45
C LEU A 116 2.49 14.33 -17.88
N ALA A 117 2.33 15.64 -17.60
CA ALA A 117 3.37 16.45 -16.97
C ALA A 117 3.71 15.95 -15.56
N GLU A 118 2.72 15.57 -14.74
CA GLU A 118 2.95 14.95 -13.42
C GLU A 118 3.67 13.61 -13.53
N ARG A 119 3.34 12.78 -14.52
CA ARG A 119 4.07 11.54 -14.81
C ARG A 119 5.52 11.80 -15.20
N PHE A 120 5.75 12.76 -16.09
CA PHE A 120 7.10 13.16 -16.45
C PHE A 120 7.89 13.68 -15.26
N LYS A 121 7.29 14.55 -14.45
CA LYS A 121 7.90 15.05 -13.20
C LYS A 121 8.30 13.89 -12.28
N SER A 122 7.44 12.90 -12.13
CA SER A 122 7.73 11.75 -11.26
C SER A 122 8.97 10.98 -11.72
N ILE A 123 9.06 10.61 -13.00
CA ILE A 123 10.26 9.92 -13.51
C ILE A 123 11.51 10.79 -13.44
N TYR A 124 11.40 12.08 -13.75
CA TYR A 124 12.52 13.00 -13.68
C TYR A 124 13.09 13.18 -12.26
N LEU A 125 12.20 13.31 -11.26
CA LEU A 125 12.62 13.49 -9.87
C LEU A 125 13.35 12.27 -9.28
N TYR A 126 13.02 11.08 -9.77
CA TYR A 126 13.62 9.81 -9.31
C TYR A 126 14.72 9.28 -10.24
N ASP A 127 15.18 10.10 -11.20
CA ASP A 127 16.19 9.71 -12.20
C ASP A 127 15.83 8.42 -12.97
N LEU A 128 14.53 8.25 -13.27
CA LEU A 128 13.97 7.12 -14.01
C LEU A 128 13.73 7.49 -15.47
N ASP A 129 13.58 6.49 -16.32
CA ASP A 129 13.19 6.63 -17.71
C ASP A 129 11.73 6.18 -17.96
N TYR A 130 11.23 6.38 -19.19
CA TYR A 130 9.86 6.00 -19.54
C TYR A 130 9.62 4.48 -19.49
N SER A 131 10.66 3.65 -19.63
CA SER A 131 10.54 2.19 -19.54
C SER A 131 10.18 1.73 -18.11
N TYR A 132 10.37 2.61 -17.11
CA TYR A 132 9.91 2.37 -15.75
C TYR A 132 8.41 2.05 -15.69
N TYR A 133 7.57 2.80 -16.38
CA TYR A 133 6.13 2.56 -16.35
C TYR A 133 5.75 1.24 -17.01
N GLU A 134 6.44 0.84 -18.06
CA GLU A 134 6.22 -0.44 -18.69
C GLU A 134 6.58 -1.60 -17.73
N ARG A 135 7.74 -1.53 -17.10
CA ARG A 135 8.17 -2.53 -16.09
C ARG A 135 7.23 -2.57 -14.90
N TYR A 136 6.80 -1.40 -14.41
CA TYR A 136 5.86 -1.27 -13.30
C TYR A 136 4.53 -1.95 -13.62
N LEU A 137 3.93 -1.65 -14.76
CA LEU A 137 2.66 -2.25 -15.19
C LEU A 137 2.79 -3.75 -15.45
N GLN A 138 3.91 -4.17 -16.05
CA GLN A 138 4.17 -5.60 -16.26
C GLN A 138 4.25 -6.33 -14.92
N LYS A 139 4.97 -5.79 -13.95
CA LYS A 139 5.08 -6.41 -12.62
C LYS A 139 3.72 -6.51 -11.93
N ILE A 140 2.89 -5.47 -11.94
CA ILE A 140 1.52 -5.53 -11.40
C ILE A 140 0.71 -6.66 -12.04
N ARG A 141 0.82 -6.85 -13.36
CA ARG A 141 0.08 -7.90 -14.08
C ARG A 141 0.56 -9.31 -13.77
N THR A 142 1.83 -9.48 -13.45
CA THR A 142 2.46 -10.81 -13.36
C THR A 142 2.79 -11.27 -11.96
N ILE A 143 2.82 -10.38 -10.96
CA ILE A 143 3.16 -10.73 -9.57
C ILE A 143 2.22 -11.82 -9.04
N GLN A 144 2.78 -12.79 -8.35
CA GLN A 144 2.04 -13.94 -7.84
C GLN A 144 1.80 -13.82 -6.32
N PRO A 145 0.78 -14.53 -5.77
CA PRO A 145 0.48 -14.51 -4.34
C PRO A 145 1.67 -14.84 -3.44
N ASP A 146 2.46 -15.84 -3.79
CA ASP A 146 3.64 -16.25 -3.01
C ASP A 146 4.69 -15.13 -2.95
N GLU A 147 4.89 -14.41 -4.05
CA GLU A 147 5.82 -13.29 -4.11
C GLU A 147 5.34 -12.11 -3.26
N LEU A 148 4.03 -11.85 -3.23
CA LEU A 148 3.44 -10.85 -2.34
C LEU A 148 3.61 -11.23 -0.86
N GLN A 149 3.45 -12.50 -0.53
CA GLN A 149 3.66 -13.00 0.82
C GLN A 149 5.12 -12.84 1.27
N GLU A 150 6.08 -13.14 0.39
CA GLU A 150 7.51 -12.92 0.66
C GLU A 150 7.81 -11.43 0.91
N LEU A 151 7.22 -10.53 0.12
CA LEU A 151 7.37 -9.09 0.32
C LEU A 151 6.72 -8.62 1.62
N ALA A 152 5.55 -9.16 1.98
CA ALA A 152 4.90 -8.85 3.25
C ALA A 152 5.78 -9.27 4.45
N ARG A 153 6.35 -10.47 4.41
CA ARG A 153 7.29 -10.95 5.44
C ARG A 153 8.55 -10.10 5.54
N LYS A 154 9.06 -9.64 4.41
CA LYS A 154 10.29 -8.83 4.33
C LYS A 154 10.10 -7.41 4.87
N TYR A 155 8.96 -6.77 4.60
CA TYR A 155 8.78 -5.34 4.83
C TYR A 155 7.78 -4.98 5.93
N PHE A 156 6.88 -5.87 6.31
CA PHE A 156 5.91 -5.63 7.38
C PHE A 156 6.40 -6.21 8.71
N ASP A 157 7.51 -5.66 9.23
CA ASP A 157 7.95 -5.96 10.58
C ASP A 157 7.14 -5.14 11.59
N ILE A 158 6.18 -5.79 12.25
CA ILE A 158 5.30 -5.15 13.24
C ILE A 158 6.10 -4.56 14.41
N ALA A 159 7.20 -5.20 14.81
CA ALA A 159 8.04 -4.69 15.91
C ALA A 159 8.72 -3.35 15.56
N GLY A 160 8.84 -3.03 14.28
CA GLY A 160 9.39 -1.78 13.77
C GLY A 160 8.36 -0.66 13.57
N PHE A 161 7.06 -0.90 13.76
CA PHE A 161 6.04 0.12 13.58
C PHE A 161 5.95 1.08 14.77
N PHE A 162 5.76 2.36 14.47
CA PHE A 162 5.44 3.39 15.46
C PHE A 162 3.93 3.63 15.49
N GLU A 163 3.35 3.57 16.68
CA GLU A 163 1.96 3.93 16.90
C GLU A 163 1.85 5.36 17.42
N ILE A 164 1.06 6.18 16.73
CA ILE A 164 0.77 7.54 17.14
C ILE A 164 -0.73 7.66 17.32
N VAL A 165 -1.16 7.82 18.56
CA VAL A 165 -2.57 8.01 18.92
C VAL A 165 -2.77 9.42 19.46
N VAL A 166 -3.65 10.19 18.81
CA VAL A 166 -4.02 11.55 19.22
C VAL A 166 -5.49 11.60 19.55
N GLY A 167 -5.82 11.97 20.79
CA GLY A 167 -7.20 12.04 21.24
C GLY A 167 -7.34 12.09 22.76
N ARG A 168 -8.56 11.94 23.25
CA ARG A 168 -8.82 11.79 24.68
C ARG A 168 -8.45 10.37 25.11
N LYS A 169 -7.71 10.29 26.22
CA LYS A 169 -7.57 9.07 27.01
C LYS A 169 -8.81 8.84 27.84
#